data_45b2d3e921d0735101d4594ead2b49e1
#
_entry.id   45b2d3e921d0735101d4594ead2b49e1
#
_cell.length_a   1.000
_cell.length_b   1.000
_cell.length_c   1.000
_cell.angle_alpha   90.00
_cell.angle_beta   90.00
_cell.angle_gamma   90.00
#
_symmetry.space_group_name_H-M   'P 1'
#
loop_
_entity.id
_entity.type
_entity.pdbx_description
1 polymer ?
#
loop_
_entity_poly.entity_id
_entity_poly.type
_entity_poly.pdbx_seq_one_letter_code
_entity_poly.pdbx_strand_id
1 'polypeptide(L)'
;IENLSNELFYEIFDYLNGLDIYRSFYQLNHRFNELLIQSSILYKIKLSSDSTLDLFQSTSVLDSKISSLSCSHDVPVNKIFINRSFPNLQSIHLKEISEFNLSISLFYFKSLPCLRSLKICLDYFTSDLGDLYQIIFQFPHLKHLS
;
A
#
# COMPACT_ATOMS: atom_id res chain seq x y z
N ILE A 1 4.07 3.44 -28.83
CA ILE A 1 4.18 3.63 -27.37
C ILE A 1 5.63 3.97 -26.99
N GLU A 2 6.62 3.29 -27.56
CA GLU A 2 8.03 3.51 -27.21
C GLU A 2 8.58 4.91 -27.53
N ASN A 3 7.91 5.66 -28.41
CA ASN A 3 8.30 7.01 -28.81
C ASN A 3 7.74 8.12 -27.89
N LEU A 4 6.93 7.76 -26.86
CA LEU A 4 6.44 8.73 -25.90
C LEU A 4 7.57 9.15 -24.95
N SER A 5 7.54 10.41 -24.50
CA SER A 5 8.50 10.90 -23.51
C SER A 5 8.28 10.25 -22.15
N ASN A 6 9.30 10.26 -21.29
CA ASN A 6 9.20 9.71 -19.94
C ASN A 6 8.16 10.49 -19.10
N GLU A 7 8.05 11.80 -19.31
CA GLU A 7 7.09 12.68 -18.63
C GLU A 7 5.65 12.23 -18.87
N LEU A 8 5.33 11.88 -20.13
CA LEU A 8 3.99 11.37 -20.46
C LEU A 8 3.69 10.04 -19.80
N PHE A 9 4.69 9.14 -19.67
CA PHE A 9 4.51 7.91 -18.90
C PHE A 9 4.24 8.19 -17.43
N TYR A 10 4.94 9.16 -16.85
CA TYR A 10 4.71 9.54 -15.45
C TYR A 10 3.31 10.08 -15.23
N GLU A 11 2.80 10.92 -16.13
CA GLU A 11 1.42 11.38 -16.09
C GLU A 11 0.42 10.20 -16.18
N ILE A 12 0.66 9.25 -17.07
CA ILE A 12 -0.19 8.05 -17.18
C ILE A 12 -0.15 7.22 -15.90
N PHE A 13 1.02 7.04 -15.29
CA PHE A 13 1.19 6.25 -14.08
C PHE A 13 0.46 6.84 -12.88
N ASP A 14 0.28 8.15 -12.81
CA ASP A 14 -0.48 8.79 -11.73
C ASP A 14 -1.96 8.37 -11.70
N TYR A 15 -2.52 7.94 -12.82
CA TYR A 15 -3.91 7.49 -12.94
C TYR A 15 -4.10 5.99 -12.76
N LEU A 16 -3.03 5.22 -12.77
CA LEU A 16 -3.10 3.76 -12.72
C LEU A 16 -2.80 3.22 -11.31
N ASN A 17 -3.34 2.04 -11.03
CA ASN A 17 -2.90 1.27 -9.88
C ASN A 17 -1.45 0.77 -10.10
N GLY A 18 -0.59 0.91 -9.11
CA GLY A 18 0.81 0.48 -9.22
C GLY A 18 0.99 -0.99 -9.61
N LEU A 19 0.04 -1.89 -9.24
CA LEU A 19 0.07 -3.29 -9.69
C LEU A 19 -0.19 -3.42 -11.19
N ASP A 20 -1.09 -2.62 -11.73
CA ASP A 20 -1.40 -2.64 -13.18
C ASP A 20 -0.22 -2.09 -13.97
N ILE A 21 0.44 -1.05 -13.46
CA ILE A 21 1.67 -0.52 -14.03
C ILE A 21 2.76 -1.60 -14.03
N TYR A 22 2.99 -2.23 -12.88
CA TYR A 22 4.00 -3.29 -12.77
C TYR A 22 3.70 -4.44 -13.74
N ARG A 23 2.48 -4.95 -13.75
CA ARG A 23 2.08 -6.05 -14.62
C ARG A 23 2.23 -5.72 -16.10
N SER A 24 1.97 -4.47 -16.49
CA SER A 24 1.97 -4.06 -17.89
C SER A 24 3.36 -3.72 -18.42
N PHE A 25 4.24 -3.22 -17.57
CA PHE A 25 5.50 -2.62 -18.02
C PHE A 25 6.76 -3.31 -17.47
N TYR A 26 6.65 -4.06 -16.36
CA TYR A 26 7.80 -4.77 -15.80
C TYR A 26 8.30 -5.86 -16.75
N GLN A 27 9.60 -5.87 -17.01
CA GLN A 27 10.25 -6.77 -17.96
C GLN A 27 9.80 -6.64 -19.44
N LEU A 28 9.05 -5.59 -19.77
CA LEU A 28 8.68 -5.36 -21.17
C LEU A 28 9.92 -5.00 -22.02
N ASN A 29 10.70 -4.04 -21.55
CA ASN A 29 12.03 -3.71 -22.06
C ASN A 29 12.86 -2.93 -21.03
N HIS A 30 14.12 -2.67 -21.33
CA HIS A 30 15.06 -1.98 -20.43
C HIS A 30 14.55 -0.59 -20.01
N ARG A 31 14.03 0.20 -20.94
CA ARG A 31 13.52 1.54 -20.68
C ARG A 31 12.38 1.54 -19.65
N PHE A 32 11.42 0.64 -19.78
CA PHE A 32 10.30 0.56 -18.82
C PHE A 32 10.75 0.06 -17.45
N ASN A 33 11.70 -0.86 -17.40
CA ASN A 33 12.27 -1.27 -16.13
C ASN A 33 12.98 -0.11 -15.43
N GLU A 34 13.72 0.71 -16.14
CA GLU A 34 14.33 1.92 -15.59
C GLU A 34 13.27 2.92 -15.09
N LEU A 35 12.22 3.18 -15.88
CA LEU A 35 11.11 4.04 -15.47
C LEU A 35 10.44 3.55 -14.17
N LEU A 36 10.23 2.24 -14.03
CA LEU A 36 9.58 1.67 -12.86
C LEU A 36 10.49 1.69 -11.61
N ILE A 37 11.77 1.39 -11.77
CA ILE A 37 12.66 1.15 -10.63
C ILE A 37 13.47 2.40 -10.26
N GLN A 38 13.97 3.14 -11.24
CA GLN A 38 14.89 4.26 -11.00
C GLN A 38 14.19 5.63 -10.89
N SER A 39 12.96 5.74 -11.36
CA SER A 39 12.20 6.99 -11.27
C SER A 39 11.96 7.40 -9.81
N SER A 40 11.74 8.69 -9.57
CA SER A 40 11.33 9.23 -8.27
C SER A 40 9.84 9.01 -7.97
N ILE A 41 9.11 8.34 -8.84
CA ILE A 41 7.67 8.11 -8.71
C ILE A 41 7.39 7.17 -7.54
N LEU A 42 6.35 7.50 -6.79
CA LEU A 42 5.80 6.68 -5.72
C LEU A 42 4.43 6.12 -6.14
N TYR A 43 4.27 4.82 -6.00
CA TYR A 43 3.07 4.12 -6.45
C TYR A 43 1.98 4.04 -5.39
N LYS A 44 0.74 4.07 -5.84
CA LYS A 44 -0.46 3.79 -5.06
C LYS A 44 -0.93 2.38 -5.39
N ILE A 45 -1.04 1.52 -4.40
CA ILE A 45 -1.44 0.11 -4.57
C ILE A 45 -2.84 -0.09 -4.01
N LYS A 46 -3.70 -0.74 -4.79
CA LYS A 46 -5.01 -1.19 -4.35
C LYS A 46 -5.07 -2.71 -4.42
N LEU A 47 -5.37 -3.32 -3.28
CA LEU A 47 -5.56 -4.76 -3.13
C LEU A 47 -7.03 -5.03 -2.86
N SER A 48 -7.69 -5.78 -3.73
CA SER A 48 -9.13 -6.04 -3.66
C SER A 48 -9.50 -7.52 -3.61
N SER A 49 -8.52 -8.42 -3.77
CA SER A 49 -8.74 -9.86 -3.81
C SER A 49 -7.44 -10.62 -3.54
N ASP A 50 -7.53 -11.93 -3.33
CA ASP A 50 -6.37 -12.81 -3.19
C ASP A 50 -5.46 -12.77 -4.44
N SER A 51 -6.04 -12.70 -5.63
CA SER A 51 -5.25 -12.61 -6.88
C SER A 51 -4.42 -11.34 -6.95
N THR A 52 -4.91 -10.21 -6.43
CA THR A 52 -4.12 -8.98 -6.34
C THR A 52 -3.06 -9.08 -5.26
N LEU A 53 -3.31 -9.81 -4.18
CA LEU A 53 -2.32 -10.07 -3.14
C LEU A 53 -1.19 -10.95 -3.65
N ASP A 54 -1.49 -12.02 -4.38
CA ASP A 54 -0.47 -12.91 -4.96
C ASP A 54 0.43 -12.14 -5.94
N LEU A 55 -0.17 -11.31 -6.80
CA LEU A 55 0.57 -10.42 -7.67
C LEU A 55 1.43 -9.45 -6.85
N PHE A 56 0.87 -8.85 -5.81
CA PHE A 56 1.60 -7.91 -4.96
C PHE A 56 2.80 -8.58 -4.24
N GLN A 57 2.66 -9.82 -3.81
CA GLN A 57 3.77 -10.56 -3.20
C GLN A 57 4.96 -10.74 -4.16
N SER A 58 4.71 -10.82 -5.46
CA SER A 58 5.77 -10.91 -6.48
C SER A 58 6.46 -9.57 -6.78
N THR A 59 5.93 -8.44 -6.27
CA THR A 59 6.39 -7.08 -6.58
C THR A 59 7.33 -6.46 -5.55
N SER A 60 8.07 -7.27 -4.79
CA SER A 60 8.96 -6.77 -3.71
C SER A 60 9.96 -5.69 -4.16
N VAL A 61 10.32 -5.68 -5.44
CA VAL A 61 11.16 -4.63 -6.05
C VAL A 61 10.54 -3.23 -5.95
N LEU A 62 9.22 -3.14 -5.79
CA LEU A 62 8.51 -1.87 -5.64
C LEU A 62 8.32 -1.42 -4.18
N ASP A 63 8.71 -2.19 -3.18
CA ASP A 63 8.41 -1.88 -1.78
C ASP A 63 8.87 -0.48 -1.35
N SER A 64 10.06 -0.08 -1.79
CA SER A 64 10.58 1.28 -1.54
C SER A 64 9.88 2.38 -2.32
N LYS A 65 9.05 2.02 -3.28
CA LYS A 65 8.31 2.95 -4.17
C LYS A 65 6.84 3.10 -3.80
N ILE A 66 6.35 2.39 -2.79
CA ILE A 66 4.95 2.45 -2.40
C ILE A 66 4.73 3.57 -1.41
N SER A 67 3.85 4.52 -1.76
CA SER A 67 3.44 5.62 -0.88
C SER A 67 2.06 5.44 -0.27
N SER A 68 1.19 4.69 -0.93
CA SER A 68 -0.19 4.47 -0.48
C SER A 68 -0.62 3.04 -0.72
N LEU A 69 -1.27 2.45 0.28
CA LEU A 69 -1.83 1.11 0.23
C LEU A 69 -3.30 1.14 0.61
N SER A 70 -4.16 0.60 -0.25
CA SER A 70 -5.58 0.41 0.03
C SER A 70 -5.92 -1.07 -0.02
N CYS A 71 -6.49 -1.61 1.05
CA CYS A 71 -6.89 -3.02 1.17
C CYS A 71 -8.40 -3.11 1.38
N SER A 72 -9.04 -4.01 0.66
CA SER A 72 -10.45 -4.37 0.85
C SER A 72 -10.61 -5.57 1.79
N HIS A 73 -11.84 -5.86 2.18
CA HIS A 73 -12.30 -6.86 3.15
C HIS A 73 -11.55 -8.21 3.12
N ASP A 74 -11.37 -8.79 1.95
CA ASP A 74 -10.85 -10.16 1.82
C ASP A 74 -9.32 -10.27 1.81
N VAL A 75 -8.62 -9.15 1.93
CA VAL A 75 -7.16 -9.14 1.86
C VAL A 75 -6.56 -9.31 3.26
N PRO A 76 -5.84 -10.39 3.54
CA PRO A 76 -5.19 -10.61 4.82
C PRO A 76 -3.98 -9.66 4.97
N VAL A 77 -4.24 -8.50 5.59
CA VAL A 77 -3.27 -7.39 5.72
C VAL A 77 -1.96 -7.82 6.38
N ASN A 78 -2.02 -8.74 7.34
CA ASN A 78 -0.83 -9.28 7.98
C ASN A 78 0.15 -9.93 6.98
N LYS A 79 -0.34 -10.61 5.94
CA LYS A 79 0.52 -11.23 4.92
C LYS A 79 1.29 -10.21 4.08
N ILE A 80 0.78 -8.98 3.98
CA ILE A 80 1.41 -7.90 3.22
C ILE A 80 2.73 -7.49 3.86
N PHE A 81 2.75 -7.42 5.20
CA PHE A 81 3.87 -6.85 5.96
C PHE A 81 4.88 -7.88 6.44
N ILE A 82 4.59 -9.18 6.30
CA ILE A 82 5.54 -10.23 6.68
C ILE A 82 6.77 -10.18 5.77
N ASN A 83 7.94 -10.01 6.38
CA ASN A 83 9.24 -9.98 5.68
C ASN A 83 9.38 -8.90 4.59
N ARG A 84 8.55 -7.84 4.64
CA ARG A 84 8.62 -6.70 3.71
C ARG A 84 8.77 -5.39 4.46
N SER A 85 9.46 -4.45 3.85
CA SER A 85 9.67 -3.11 4.40
C SER A 85 9.16 -2.06 3.43
N PHE A 86 8.39 -1.10 3.94
CA PHE A 86 7.78 -0.02 3.16
C PHE A 86 8.26 1.35 3.68
N PRO A 87 9.50 1.74 3.39
CA PRO A 87 10.10 2.94 3.97
C PRO A 87 9.40 4.24 3.58
N ASN A 88 8.72 4.27 2.45
CA ASN A 88 8.03 5.45 1.93
C ASN A 88 6.51 5.39 2.04
N LEU A 89 5.95 4.39 2.72
CA LEU A 89 4.50 4.24 2.88
C LEU A 89 3.95 5.32 3.82
N GLN A 90 3.14 6.21 3.28
CA GLN A 90 2.61 7.39 3.97
C GLN A 90 1.12 7.25 4.31
N SER A 91 0.38 6.47 3.54
CA SER A 91 -1.06 6.34 3.68
C SER A 91 -1.52 4.89 3.58
N ILE A 92 -2.36 4.49 4.52
CA ILE A 92 -3.05 3.19 4.51
C ILE A 92 -4.55 3.44 4.58
N HIS A 93 -5.29 2.76 3.71
CA HIS A 93 -6.74 2.74 3.72
C HIS A 93 -7.24 1.30 3.80
N LEU A 94 -7.85 0.94 4.93
CA LEU A 94 -8.47 -0.36 5.17
C LEU A 94 -9.98 -0.24 4.99
N LYS A 95 -10.55 -1.06 4.13
CA LYS A 95 -11.98 -1.10 3.85
C LYS A 95 -12.57 -2.39 4.36
N GLU A 96 -13.65 -2.28 5.14
CA GLU A 96 -14.41 -3.43 5.62
C GLU A 96 -13.52 -4.47 6.33
N ILE A 97 -12.62 -4.00 7.19
CA ILE A 97 -11.73 -4.86 7.97
C ILE A 97 -12.41 -5.27 9.28
N SER A 98 -12.22 -6.55 9.67
CA SER A 98 -12.64 -7.03 10.98
C SER A 98 -11.75 -6.45 12.09
N GLU A 99 -12.30 -6.29 13.28
CA GLU A 99 -11.58 -5.80 14.45
C GLU A 99 -10.34 -6.65 14.78
N PHE A 100 -10.44 -7.97 14.68
CA PHE A 100 -9.33 -8.89 14.89
C PHE A 100 -8.18 -8.64 13.91
N ASN A 101 -8.47 -8.54 12.62
CA ASN A 101 -7.46 -8.27 11.60
C ASN A 101 -6.86 -6.88 11.75
N LEU A 102 -7.65 -5.89 12.18
CA LEU A 102 -7.14 -4.56 12.47
C LEU A 102 -6.14 -4.59 13.63
N SER A 103 -6.45 -5.25 14.74
CA SER A 103 -5.57 -5.34 15.90
C SER A 103 -4.19 -5.90 15.52
N ILE A 104 -4.16 -6.97 14.73
CA ILE A 104 -2.91 -7.55 14.23
C ILE A 104 -2.17 -6.56 13.33
N SER A 105 -2.90 -5.90 12.44
CA SER A 105 -2.32 -4.99 11.44
C SER A 105 -1.66 -3.78 12.09
N LEU A 106 -2.23 -3.24 13.16
CA LEU A 106 -1.69 -2.08 13.88
C LEU A 106 -0.27 -2.32 14.43
N PHE A 107 0.07 -3.56 14.78
CA PHE A 107 1.44 -3.90 15.19
C PHE A 107 2.45 -3.63 14.08
N TYR A 108 2.11 -3.98 12.84
CA TYR A 108 2.98 -3.72 11.69
C TYR A 108 3.03 -2.24 11.36
N PHE A 109 1.91 -1.53 11.44
CA PHE A 109 1.82 -0.11 11.09
C PHE A 109 2.65 0.77 12.03
N LYS A 110 2.75 0.40 13.30
CA LYS A 110 3.57 1.13 14.28
C LYS A 110 5.05 1.20 13.88
N SER A 111 5.55 0.22 13.14
CA SER A 111 6.95 0.18 12.68
C SER A 111 7.21 0.95 11.38
N LEU A 112 6.17 1.49 10.74
CA LEU A 112 6.29 2.22 9.48
C LEU A 112 6.83 3.63 9.71
N PRO A 113 8.00 3.99 9.16
CA PRO A 113 8.68 5.23 9.52
C PRO A 113 8.01 6.49 8.96
N CYS A 114 7.24 6.35 7.88
CA CYS A 114 6.65 7.48 7.17
C CYS A 114 5.12 7.52 7.21
N LEU A 115 4.45 6.63 7.96
CA LEU A 115 3.00 6.57 8.01
C LEU A 115 2.40 7.84 8.64
N ARG A 116 1.64 8.60 7.84
CA ARG A 116 1.02 9.88 8.22
C ARG A 116 -0.50 9.84 8.20
N SER A 117 -1.08 8.95 7.40
CA SER A 117 -2.52 8.87 7.20
C SER A 117 -2.99 7.42 7.34
N LEU A 118 -3.98 7.21 8.19
CA LEU A 118 -4.63 5.93 8.39
C LEU A 118 -6.15 6.11 8.30
N LYS A 119 -6.76 5.48 7.32
CA LYS A 119 -8.21 5.44 7.14
C LYS A 119 -8.70 4.02 7.36
N ILE A 120 -9.68 3.86 8.25
CA ILE A 120 -10.21 2.57 8.66
C ILE A 120 -11.74 2.59 8.50
N CYS A 121 -12.25 1.67 7.69
CA CYS A 121 -13.67 1.38 7.62
C CYS A 121 -13.88 -0.03 8.17
N LEU A 122 -14.48 -0.15 9.36
CA LEU A 122 -14.77 -1.43 9.99
C LEU A 122 -16.06 -2.04 9.41
N ASP A 123 -16.06 -3.35 9.28
CA ASP A 123 -17.20 -4.10 8.77
C ASP A 123 -18.32 -4.22 9.83
N TYR A 124 -17.97 -4.57 11.06
CA TYR A 124 -18.86 -4.66 12.20
C TYR A 124 -18.20 -4.20 13.50
N PHE A 125 -18.97 -3.54 14.35
CA PHE A 125 -18.57 -3.16 15.71
C PHE A 125 -19.12 -4.18 16.69
N THR A 126 -18.26 -4.83 17.45
CA THR A 126 -18.67 -5.78 18.49
C THR A 126 -18.16 -5.41 19.89
N SER A 127 -17.20 -4.52 20.02
CA SER A 127 -16.55 -4.19 21.30
C SER A 127 -16.17 -2.72 21.42
N ASP A 128 -15.67 -2.35 22.58
CA ASP A 128 -15.14 -1.03 22.88
C ASP A 128 -13.86 -0.78 22.06
N LEU A 129 -13.86 0.27 21.26
CA LEU A 129 -12.69 0.69 20.47
C LEU A 129 -11.56 1.33 21.31
N GLY A 130 -11.74 1.44 22.63
CA GLY A 130 -10.77 2.09 23.50
C GLY A 130 -9.36 1.56 23.35
N ASP A 131 -9.21 0.24 23.32
CA ASP A 131 -7.91 -0.43 23.17
C ASP A 131 -7.27 -0.15 21.81
N LEU A 132 -8.06 -0.11 20.74
CA LEU A 132 -7.57 0.20 19.39
C LEU A 132 -7.07 1.65 19.31
N TYR A 133 -7.82 2.60 19.86
CA TYR A 133 -7.39 4.00 19.94
C TYR A 133 -6.11 4.16 20.75
N GLN A 134 -5.95 3.45 21.86
CA GLN A 134 -4.71 3.51 22.63
C GLN A 134 -3.49 3.07 21.82
N ILE A 135 -3.63 2.05 20.96
CA ILE A 135 -2.55 1.62 20.07
C ILE A 135 -2.28 2.67 19.00
N ILE A 136 -3.33 3.20 18.36
CA ILE A 136 -3.21 4.17 17.25
C ILE A 136 -2.56 5.48 17.73
N PHE A 137 -2.91 5.97 18.93
CA PHE A 137 -2.30 7.19 19.50
C PHE A 137 -0.81 7.06 19.82
N GLN A 138 -0.26 5.85 19.82
CA GLN A 138 1.18 5.63 19.98
C GLN A 138 1.96 5.76 18.66
N PHE A 139 1.30 6.01 17.53
CA PHE A 139 1.98 6.13 16.24
C PHE A 139 2.69 7.49 16.15
N PRO A 140 4.03 7.50 16.00
CA PRO A 140 4.82 8.72 16.20
C PRO A 140 4.60 9.79 15.13
N HIS A 141 4.17 9.39 13.94
CA HIS A 141 4.09 10.28 12.77
C HIS A 141 2.67 10.44 12.21
N LEU A 142 1.67 9.80 12.82
CA LEU A 142 0.30 9.84 12.32
C LEU A 142 -0.27 11.25 12.47
N LYS A 143 -0.78 11.80 11.36
CA LYS A 143 -1.38 13.15 11.30
C LYS A 143 -2.88 13.10 11.01
N HIS A 144 -3.32 12.08 10.30
CA HIS A 144 -4.71 11.93 9.86
C HIS A 144 -5.22 10.54 10.20
N LEU A 145 -6.31 10.51 10.96
CA LEU A 145 -7.07 9.32 11.29
C LEU A 145 -8.53 9.53 10.91
N SER A 146 -9.13 8.61 10.18
CA SER A 146 -10.55 8.67 9.81
C SER A 146 -11.16 7.26 9.67
#